data_76ab90ddfe00afb7a3fe853aea3d617e
#
_entry.id   76ab90ddfe00afb7a3fe853aea3d617e
#
_cell.length_a   1.000
_cell.length_b   1.000
_cell.length_c   1.000
_cell.angle_alpha   90.00
_cell.angle_beta   90.00
_cell.angle_gamma   90.00
#
_symmetry.space_group_name_H-M   'P 1'
#
loop_
_entity.id
_entity.type
_entity.pdbx_description
1 polymer ?
#
loop_
_entity_poly.entity_id
_entity_poly.type
_entity_poly.pdbx_seq_one_letter_code
_entity_poly.pdbx_strand_id
1 'polypeptide(L)'
;MDDSKKILDPIRIKILSSMRKPGVLVPNIRQLKKHTGFHRATIKSSIDLMEKQGLIKHYIPSLNSNVAGYGLRVWTFIQMDISNERLTNNLKKIVTTIPNIYHCSEVITEKGYNIAIGYLAKNVEDYYNNIQRKYFLNYPDVYNNIKERTVFYLSDPTYVQKSHSSALIDILEREQGIE
;
A
#
# COMPACT_ATOMS: atom_id res chain seq x y z
N MET A 1 23.49 19.14 -1.46
CA MET A 1 22.52 19.30 -2.57
C MET A 1 21.74 17.99 -2.66
N ASP A 2 20.43 18.05 -2.49
CA ASP A 2 19.58 16.86 -2.28
C ASP A 2 19.50 16.03 -3.57
N ASP A 3 20.23 14.92 -3.64
CA ASP A 3 20.26 14.01 -4.79
C ASP A 3 18.88 13.35 -5.05
N SER A 4 17.97 13.37 -4.09
CA SER A 4 16.62 12.84 -4.24
C SER A 4 15.81 13.60 -5.29
N LYS A 5 16.01 14.91 -5.43
CA LYS A 5 15.35 15.74 -6.44
C LYS A 5 15.77 15.41 -7.88
N LYS A 6 16.98 14.86 -8.07
CA LYS A 6 17.48 14.46 -9.40
C LYS A 6 16.88 13.11 -9.86
N ILE A 7 16.49 12.25 -8.91
CA ILE A 7 15.94 10.92 -9.21
C ILE A 7 14.46 10.99 -9.57
N LEU A 8 13.72 11.98 -9.06
CA LEU A 8 12.26 12.11 -9.22
C LEU A 8 11.87 13.21 -10.21
N ASP A 9 12.51 13.26 -11.37
CA ASP A 9 12.10 14.15 -12.44
C ASP A 9 10.77 13.71 -13.11
N PRO A 10 10.09 14.61 -13.85
CA PRO A 10 8.80 14.30 -14.49
C PRO A 10 8.85 13.10 -15.44
N ILE A 11 9.99 12.85 -16.11
CA ILE A 11 10.16 11.71 -17.03
C ILE A 11 10.11 10.41 -16.25
N ARG A 12 10.88 10.31 -15.18
CA ARG A 12 10.94 9.10 -14.32
C ARG A 12 9.61 8.83 -13.62
N ILE A 13 8.94 9.88 -13.14
CA ILE A 13 7.59 9.74 -12.55
C ILE A 13 6.61 9.21 -13.60
N LYS A 14 6.66 9.70 -14.85
CA LYS A 14 5.80 9.20 -15.93
C LYS A 14 6.10 7.75 -16.29
N ILE A 15 7.36 7.33 -16.26
CA ILE A 15 7.77 5.93 -16.45
C ILE A 15 7.19 5.07 -15.33
N LEU A 16 7.37 5.43 -14.04
CA LEU A 16 6.83 4.71 -12.89
C LEU A 16 5.30 4.59 -12.96
N SER A 17 4.62 5.67 -13.33
CA SER A 17 3.17 5.67 -13.52
C SER A 17 2.74 4.70 -14.63
N SER A 18 3.52 4.62 -15.71
CA SER A 18 3.25 3.69 -16.82
C SER A 18 3.46 2.23 -16.44
N MET A 19 4.42 1.92 -15.53
CA MET A 19 4.65 0.58 -15.01
C MET A 19 3.47 0.00 -14.20
N ARG A 20 2.52 0.83 -13.78
CA ARG A 20 1.29 0.40 -13.12
C ARG A 20 0.23 -0.12 -14.09
N LYS A 21 0.41 0.08 -15.40
CA LYS A 21 -0.55 -0.35 -16.42
C LYS A 21 -0.44 -1.86 -16.67
N PRO A 22 -1.56 -2.55 -16.94
CA PRO A 22 -1.55 -3.97 -17.29
C PRO A 22 -0.59 -4.26 -18.46
N GLY A 23 0.14 -5.37 -18.36
CA GLY A 23 1.04 -5.84 -19.42
C GLY A 23 2.37 -5.10 -19.57
N VAL A 24 2.63 -4.03 -18.81
CA VAL A 24 3.91 -3.30 -18.87
C VAL A 24 5.02 -4.03 -18.11
N LEU A 25 4.69 -4.59 -16.94
CA LEU A 25 5.60 -5.46 -16.21
C LEU A 25 5.16 -6.91 -16.38
N VAL A 26 6.08 -7.76 -16.81
CA VAL A 26 5.84 -9.19 -17.02
C VAL A 26 7.00 -10.01 -16.44
N PRO A 27 6.75 -11.25 -16.00
CA PRO A 27 7.79 -12.13 -15.50
C PRO A 27 8.86 -12.43 -16.55
N ASN A 28 10.11 -12.45 -16.13
CA ASN A 28 11.22 -12.85 -16.99
C ASN A 28 11.33 -14.38 -17.04
N ILE A 29 10.70 -15.01 -18.04
CA ILE A 29 10.65 -16.45 -18.23
C ILE A 29 12.07 -17.08 -18.34
N ARG A 30 13.04 -16.36 -18.94
CA ARG A 30 14.44 -16.85 -19.06
C ARG A 30 15.10 -16.96 -17.68
N GLN A 31 14.91 -15.96 -16.83
CA GLN A 31 15.45 -15.98 -15.46
C GLN A 31 14.75 -17.04 -14.61
N LEU A 32 13.43 -17.14 -14.70
CA LEU A 32 12.67 -18.17 -13.99
C LEU A 32 13.13 -19.58 -14.37
N LYS A 33 13.38 -19.87 -15.68
CA LYS A 33 13.96 -21.13 -16.10
C LYS A 33 15.31 -21.40 -15.47
N LYS A 34 16.18 -20.37 -15.37
CA LYS A 34 17.51 -20.51 -14.76
C LYS A 34 17.44 -20.90 -13.28
N HIS A 35 16.49 -20.33 -12.55
CA HIS A 35 16.34 -20.56 -11.11
C HIS A 35 15.57 -21.84 -10.78
N THR A 36 14.54 -22.18 -11.55
CA THR A 36 13.65 -23.33 -11.26
C THR A 36 14.05 -24.61 -11.99
N GLY A 37 14.80 -24.51 -13.10
CA GLY A 37 15.09 -25.65 -13.98
C GLY A 37 13.90 -26.07 -14.87
N PHE A 38 12.71 -25.53 -14.68
CA PHE A 38 11.52 -25.94 -15.42
C PHE A 38 11.56 -25.51 -16.90
N HIS A 39 10.83 -26.25 -17.74
CA HIS A 39 10.70 -25.90 -19.16
C HIS A 39 9.89 -24.59 -19.33
N ARG A 40 10.22 -23.80 -20.37
CA ARG A 40 9.58 -22.50 -20.63
C ARG A 40 8.05 -22.58 -20.76
N ALA A 41 7.55 -23.65 -21.41
CA ALA A 41 6.11 -23.86 -21.56
C ALA A 41 5.43 -24.06 -20.20
N THR A 42 6.03 -24.88 -19.32
CA THR A 42 5.53 -25.11 -17.95
C THR A 42 5.49 -23.83 -17.13
N ILE A 43 6.56 -23.03 -17.18
CA ILE A 43 6.60 -21.74 -16.46
C ILE A 43 5.49 -20.83 -16.96
N LYS A 44 5.35 -20.68 -18.28
CA LYS A 44 4.33 -19.82 -18.88
C LYS A 44 2.92 -20.28 -18.50
N SER A 45 2.60 -21.54 -18.68
CA SER A 45 1.26 -22.08 -18.35
C SER A 45 0.93 -21.93 -16.85
N SER A 46 1.94 -22.08 -15.97
CA SER A 46 1.74 -21.89 -14.52
C SER A 46 1.47 -20.42 -14.19
N ILE A 47 2.17 -19.48 -14.80
CA ILE A 47 1.92 -18.03 -14.61
C ILE A 47 0.53 -17.68 -15.12
N ASP A 48 0.17 -18.08 -16.32
CA ASP A 48 -1.14 -17.82 -16.93
C ASP A 48 -2.26 -18.38 -16.05
N LEU A 49 -2.06 -19.54 -15.42
CA LEU A 49 -3.01 -20.13 -14.48
C LEU A 49 -3.14 -19.31 -13.20
N MET A 50 -2.02 -18.90 -12.59
CA MET A 50 -2.00 -18.09 -11.36
C MET A 50 -2.66 -16.73 -11.58
N GLU A 51 -2.45 -16.09 -12.72
CA GLU A 51 -3.11 -14.85 -13.10
C GLU A 51 -4.62 -15.06 -13.31
N LYS A 52 -5.00 -16.11 -14.05
CA LYS A 52 -6.41 -16.45 -14.31
C LYS A 52 -7.18 -16.75 -13.01
N GLN A 53 -6.55 -17.40 -12.05
CA GLN A 53 -7.14 -17.71 -10.74
C GLN A 53 -7.10 -16.52 -9.76
N GLY A 54 -6.45 -15.40 -10.11
CA GLY A 54 -6.34 -14.22 -9.28
C GLY A 54 -5.33 -14.34 -8.13
N LEU A 55 -4.49 -15.39 -8.10
CA LEU A 55 -3.38 -15.49 -7.17
C LEU A 55 -2.35 -14.38 -7.42
N ILE A 56 -2.05 -14.13 -8.69
CA ILE A 56 -1.26 -12.97 -9.13
C ILE A 56 -2.23 -11.92 -9.67
N LYS A 57 -2.36 -10.81 -8.96
CA LYS A 57 -3.27 -9.73 -9.37
C LYS A 57 -2.62 -8.74 -10.34
N HIS A 58 -1.36 -8.41 -10.13
CA HIS A 58 -0.60 -7.47 -10.95
C HIS A 58 0.89 -7.50 -10.57
N TYR A 59 1.72 -6.94 -11.43
CA TYR A 59 3.15 -6.74 -11.21
C TYR A 59 3.38 -5.24 -11.06
N ILE A 60 3.92 -4.81 -9.92
CA ILE A 60 4.30 -3.41 -9.68
C ILE A 60 5.70 -3.35 -9.07
N PRO A 61 6.49 -2.33 -9.39
CA PRO A 61 7.78 -2.16 -8.76
C PRO A 61 7.60 -1.83 -7.27
N SER A 62 8.44 -2.41 -6.42
CA SER A 62 8.57 -1.97 -5.03
C SER A 62 9.38 -0.67 -5.00
N LEU A 63 8.84 0.37 -4.40
CA LEU A 63 9.48 1.68 -4.31
C LEU A 63 9.97 1.93 -2.89
N ASN A 64 11.15 2.55 -2.78
CA ASN A 64 11.66 3.03 -1.51
C ASN A 64 11.06 4.41 -1.21
N SER A 65 10.12 4.47 -0.28
CA SER A 65 9.41 5.70 0.10
C SER A 65 10.34 6.75 0.70
N ASN A 66 11.41 6.34 1.39
CA ASN A 66 12.39 7.27 1.97
C ASN A 66 13.15 8.02 0.88
N VAL A 67 13.59 7.32 -0.17
CA VAL A 67 14.25 7.95 -1.34
C VAL A 67 13.29 8.91 -2.05
N ALA A 68 11.99 8.62 -2.02
CA ALA A 68 10.96 9.51 -2.54
C ALA A 68 10.63 10.69 -1.58
N GLY A 69 11.26 10.75 -0.40
CA GLY A 69 11.01 11.79 0.59
C GLY A 69 9.77 11.57 1.47
N TYR A 70 9.17 10.37 1.44
CA TYR A 70 8.00 9.98 2.25
C TYR A 70 8.39 8.92 3.29
N GLY A 71 9.27 9.31 4.23
CA GLY A 71 9.80 8.40 5.24
C GLY A 71 8.88 8.12 6.42
N LEU A 72 7.85 8.96 6.63
CA LEU A 72 6.92 8.77 7.74
C LEU A 72 5.71 7.94 7.30
N ARG A 73 5.50 6.82 7.99
CA ARG A 73 4.25 6.05 7.93
C ARG A 73 3.40 6.38 9.13
N VAL A 74 2.12 6.66 8.90
CA VAL A 74 1.16 6.98 9.96
C VAL A 74 0.00 6.01 9.88
N TRP A 75 -0.36 5.41 11.01
CA TRP A 75 -1.60 4.67 11.16
C TRP A 75 -2.54 5.44 12.08
N THR A 76 -3.76 5.62 11.62
CA THR A 76 -4.83 6.22 12.42
C THR A 76 -5.94 5.22 12.59
N PHE A 77 -6.29 4.93 13.84
CA PHE A 77 -7.45 4.14 14.18
C PHE A 77 -8.54 5.09 14.64
N ILE A 78 -9.73 4.94 14.08
CA ILE A 78 -10.89 5.76 14.40
C ILE A 78 -12.07 4.91 14.81
N GLN A 79 -12.90 5.46 15.70
CA GLN A 79 -14.21 4.95 16.03
C GLN A 79 -15.27 5.89 15.45
N MET A 80 -16.13 5.36 14.58
CA MET A 80 -17.25 6.11 14.01
C MET A 80 -18.46 5.18 13.80
N ASP A 81 -19.63 5.78 13.56
CA ASP A 81 -20.82 5.01 13.22
C ASP A 81 -20.75 4.52 11.76
N ILE A 82 -20.36 3.26 11.58
CA ILE A 82 -20.25 2.61 10.25
C ILE A 82 -21.62 2.16 9.70
N SER A 83 -22.68 2.15 10.53
CA SER A 83 -24.05 1.85 10.05
C SER A 83 -24.66 3.03 9.27
N ASN A 84 -24.11 4.22 9.44
CA ASN A 84 -24.53 5.41 8.71
C ASN A 84 -23.90 5.42 7.30
N GLU A 85 -24.67 5.01 6.29
CA GLU A 85 -24.23 4.94 4.90
C GLU A 85 -23.68 6.27 4.35
N ARG A 86 -24.25 7.41 4.77
CA ARG A 86 -23.76 8.71 4.33
C ARG A 86 -22.34 8.96 4.83
N LEU A 87 -22.05 8.64 6.08
CA LEU A 87 -20.72 8.81 6.68
C LEU A 87 -19.71 7.87 6.04
N THR A 88 -20.07 6.61 5.85
CA THR A 88 -19.19 5.61 5.22
C THR A 88 -18.90 5.97 3.76
N ASN A 89 -19.90 6.45 3.00
CA ASN A 89 -19.70 6.92 1.63
C ASN A 89 -18.82 8.17 1.56
N ASN A 90 -18.96 9.11 2.50
CA ASN A 90 -18.08 10.28 2.57
C ASN A 90 -16.65 9.88 2.96
N LEU A 91 -16.47 8.98 3.92
CA LEU A 91 -15.16 8.43 4.24
C LEU A 91 -14.52 7.75 3.03
N LYS A 92 -15.28 6.92 2.29
CA LYS A 92 -14.81 6.28 1.05
C LYS A 92 -14.34 7.30 0.02
N LYS A 93 -15.07 8.40 -0.17
CA LYS A 93 -14.65 9.50 -1.05
C LYS A 93 -13.32 10.11 -0.58
N ILE A 94 -13.19 10.40 0.72
CA ILE A 94 -11.97 10.95 1.31
C ILE A 94 -10.79 10.02 1.01
N VAL A 95 -10.88 8.74 1.40
CA VAL A 95 -9.77 7.80 1.29
C VAL A 95 -9.36 7.50 -0.16
N THR A 96 -10.29 7.60 -1.11
CA THR A 96 -9.98 7.44 -2.54
C THR A 96 -9.42 8.70 -3.19
N THR A 97 -9.66 9.86 -2.62
CA THR A 97 -9.21 11.15 -3.18
C THR A 97 -7.82 11.55 -2.67
N ILE A 98 -7.46 11.16 -1.44
CA ILE A 98 -6.18 11.52 -0.83
C ILE A 98 -5.07 10.60 -1.33
N PRO A 99 -4.09 11.08 -2.11
CA PRO A 99 -3.05 10.24 -2.67
C PRO A 99 -2.09 9.67 -1.62
N ASN A 100 -2.03 10.27 -0.44
CA ASN A 100 -1.20 9.84 0.68
C ASN A 100 -1.75 8.61 1.40
N ILE A 101 -3.03 8.27 1.22
CA ILE A 101 -3.64 7.10 1.84
C ILE A 101 -3.32 5.87 0.98
N TYR A 102 -2.60 4.92 1.57
CA TYR A 102 -2.27 3.64 0.93
C TYR A 102 -3.09 2.47 1.46
N HIS A 103 -3.79 2.65 2.59
CA HIS A 103 -4.61 1.62 3.21
C HIS A 103 -5.81 2.23 3.92
N CYS A 104 -6.97 1.61 3.79
CA CYS A 104 -8.14 1.85 4.63
C CYS A 104 -8.93 0.56 4.75
N SER A 105 -9.21 0.13 5.97
CA SER A 105 -9.99 -1.08 6.24
C SER A 105 -10.83 -0.95 7.49
N GLU A 106 -11.91 -1.73 7.55
CA GLU A 106 -12.58 -2.01 8.80
C GLU A 106 -11.69 -2.88 9.68
N VAL A 107 -11.74 -2.65 10.98
CA VAL A 107 -10.98 -3.41 11.98
C VAL A 107 -11.87 -3.70 13.18
N ILE A 108 -11.56 -4.77 13.88
CA ILE A 108 -12.20 -5.11 15.15
C ILE A 108 -11.14 -4.95 16.23
N THR A 109 -11.39 -4.09 17.21
CA THR A 109 -10.48 -3.84 18.31
C THR A 109 -11.20 -3.89 19.66
N GLU A 110 -10.51 -4.28 20.72
CA GLU A 110 -11.05 -4.29 22.08
C GLU A 110 -11.48 -2.89 22.57
N LYS A 111 -10.82 -1.84 22.04
CA LYS A 111 -11.11 -0.43 22.38
C LYS A 111 -12.24 0.18 21.55
N GLY A 112 -12.89 -0.60 20.68
CA GLY A 112 -14.01 -0.12 19.86
C GLY A 112 -13.64 0.67 18.61
N TYR A 113 -12.33 0.83 18.28
CA TYR A 113 -11.96 1.33 16.97
C TYR A 113 -12.43 0.37 15.89
N ASN A 114 -13.03 0.90 14.84
CA ASN A 114 -13.62 0.10 13.78
C ASN A 114 -13.11 0.43 12.38
N ILE A 115 -12.24 1.44 12.24
CA ILE A 115 -11.58 1.78 10.98
C ILE A 115 -10.09 2.05 11.23
N ALA A 116 -9.24 1.51 10.36
CA ALA A 116 -7.81 1.77 10.31
C ALA A 116 -7.44 2.41 8.98
N ILE A 117 -6.67 3.51 9.02
CA ILE A 117 -6.22 4.24 7.84
C ILE A 117 -4.70 4.40 7.91
N GLY A 118 -4.02 3.94 6.84
CA GLY A 118 -2.58 4.07 6.69
C GLY A 118 -2.20 5.19 5.72
N TYR A 119 -1.24 6.04 6.11
CA TYR A 119 -0.78 7.19 5.33
C TYR A 119 0.74 7.15 5.11
N LEU A 120 1.16 7.74 3.99
CA LEU A 120 2.55 8.14 3.76
C LEU A 120 2.66 9.66 3.86
N ALA A 121 3.61 10.14 4.66
CA ALA A 121 3.91 11.56 4.83
C ALA A 121 5.42 11.79 4.82
N LYS A 122 5.84 13.02 4.57
CA LYS A 122 7.26 13.39 4.63
C LYS A 122 7.76 13.44 6.07
N ASN A 123 6.95 14.05 6.92
CA ASN A 123 7.20 14.22 8.36
C ASN A 123 5.86 14.46 9.08
N VAL A 124 5.89 14.67 10.38
CA VAL A 124 4.70 14.91 11.21
C VAL A 124 3.98 16.21 10.81
N GLU A 125 4.72 17.26 10.48
CA GLU A 125 4.14 18.53 10.04
C GLU A 125 3.40 18.39 8.71
N ASP A 126 3.98 17.66 7.74
CA ASP A 126 3.34 17.35 6.46
C ASP A 126 2.04 16.56 6.67
N TYR A 127 2.04 15.58 7.58
CA TYR A 127 0.82 14.84 7.94
C TYR A 127 -0.28 15.76 8.45
N TYR A 128 0.02 16.67 9.37
CA TYR A 128 -0.99 17.57 9.92
C TYR A 128 -1.46 18.63 8.91
N ASN A 129 -0.55 19.30 8.23
CA ASN A 129 -0.89 20.43 7.38
C ASN A 129 -1.46 20.01 6.02
N ASN A 130 -0.85 19.01 5.39
CA ASN A 130 -1.21 18.61 4.02
C ASN A 130 -2.20 17.45 3.96
N ILE A 131 -2.36 16.67 5.03
CA ILE A 131 -3.31 15.55 5.06
C ILE A 131 -4.48 15.87 5.97
N GLN A 132 -4.24 16.12 7.26
CA GLN A 132 -5.34 16.35 8.22
C GLN A 132 -6.09 17.64 7.93
N ARG A 133 -5.40 18.78 7.87
CA ARG A 133 -6.05 20.09 7.63
C ARG A 133 -6.65 20.17 6.23
N LYS A 134 -5.88 19.84 5.20
CA LYS A 134 -6.30 20.04 3.81
C LYS A 134 -7.48 19.16 3.41
N TYR A 135 -7.55 17.94 3.92
CA TYR A 135 -8.56 16.98 3.48
C TYR A 135 -9.64 16.74 4.53
N PHE A 136 -9.30 16.35 5.76
CA PHE A 136 -10.33 15.99 6.73
C PHE A 136 -11.17 17.19 7.20
N LEU A 137 -10.59 18.36 7.35
CA LEU A 137 -11.37 19.56 7.72
C LEU A 137 -12.33 20.01 6.62
N ASN A 138 -12.10 19.62 5.37
CA ASN A 138 -13.03 19.88 4.27
C ASN A 138 -14.22 18.91 4.25
N TYR A 139 -14.23 17.91 5.14
CA TYR A 139 -15.33 16.98 5.33
C TYR A 139 -15.80 16.97 6.79
N PRO A 140 -16.38 18.08 7.26
CA PRO A 140 -16.78 18.23 8.67
C PRO A 140 -17.75 17.14 9.11
N ASP A 141 -18.62 16.66 8.24
CA ASP A 141 -19.54 15.56 8.53
C ASP A 141 -18.82 14.29 9.00
N VAL A 142 -17.69 13.94 8.38
CA VAL A 142 -16.90 12.76 8.80
C VAL A 142 -16.11 13.10 10.06
N TYR A 143 -15.41 14.23 10.06
CA TYR A 143 -14.54 14.63 11.16
C TYR A 143 -15.28 14.75 12.49
N ASN A 144 -16.46 15.41 12.49
CA ASN A 144 -17.26 15.62 13.68
C ASN A 144 -17.96 14.35 14.20
N ASN A 145 -18.04 13.30 13.38
CA ASN A 145 -18.61 12.00 13.76
C ASN A 145 -17.56 10.97 14.17
N ILE A 146 -16.28 11.34 14.21
CA ILE A 146 -15.24 10.52 14.82
C ILE A 146 -15.37 10.65 16.34
N LYS A 147 -15.76 9.56 17.01
CA LYS A 147 -15.92 9.51 18.46
C LYS A 147 -14.57 9.47 19.17
N GLU A 148 -13.68 8.61 18.68
CA GLU A 148 -12.33 8.46 19.20
C GLU A 148 -11.33 8.30 18.04
N ARG A 149 -10.09 8.75 18.27
CA ARG A 149 -9.00 8.65 17.32
C ARG A 149 -7.67 8.41 18.03
N THR A 150 -6.92 7.42 17.58
CA THR A 150 -5.54 7.20 17.99
C THR A 150 -4.64 7.23 16.76
N VAL A 151 -3.49 7.89 16.88
CA VAL A 151 -2.52 8.06 15.79
C VAL A 151 -1.19 7.43 16.20
N PHE A 152 -0.65 6.58 15.34
CA PHE A 152 0.66 5.96 15.49
C PHE A 152 1.60 6.48 14.40
N TYR A 153 2.73 7.02 14.81
CA TYR A 153 3.83 7.39 13.92
C TYR A 153 4.83 6.26 13.90
N LEU A 154 5.03 5.64 12.74
CA LEU A 154 5.92 4.51 12.60
C LEU A 154 7.23 4.97 11.95
N SER A 155 8.33 4.65 12.63
CA SER A 155 9.66 4.73 12.04
C SER A 155 9.87 3.63 11.00
N ASP A 156 11.01 3.66 10.36
CA ASP A 156 11.46 2.54 9.53
C ASP A 156 11.51 1.25 10.34
N PRO A 157 11.20 0.11 9.72
CA PRO A 157 11.28 -1.18 10.40
C PRO A 157 12.69 -1.44 10.91
N THR A 158 12.82 -1.67 12.22
CA THR A 158 14.11 -1.92 12.87
C THR A 158 14.50 -3.41 12.75
N TYR A 159 13.51 -4.32 12.72
CA TYR A 159 13.76 -5.74 12.79
C TYR A 159 13.46 -6.50 11.51
N VAL A 160 12.31 -6.25 10.89
CA VAL A 160 11.86 -6.98 9.70
C VAL A 160 11.17 -6.04 8.72
N GLN A 161 11.61 -6.05 7.46
CA GLN A 161 10.93 -5.39 6.36
C GLN A 161 10.64 -6.41 5.25
N LYS A 162 9.52 -7.12 5.39
CA LYS A 162 9.00 -8.00 4.33
C LYS A 162 7.74 -7.38 3.72
N SER A 163 7.57 -7.51 2.41
CA SER A 163 6.28 -7.21 1.80
C SER A 163 5.27 -8.30 2.19
N HIS A 164 3.98 -7.96 2.17
CA HIS A 164 2.91 -8.94 2.39
C HIS A 164 3.04 -10.16 1.45
N SER A 165 3.37 -9.92 0.17
CA SER A 165 3.57 -11.00 -0.80
C SER A 165 4.78 -11.88 -0.47
N SER A 166 5.90 -11.29 -0.02
CA SER A 166 7.07 -12.08 0.41
C SER A 166 6.77 -12.95 1.62
N ALA A 167 6.05 -12.38 2.61
CA ALA A 167 5.66 -13.15 3.80
C ALA A 167 4.71 -14.31 3.43
N LEU A 168 3.77 -14.08 2.50
CA LEU A 168 2.87 -15.12 2.01
C LEU A 168 3.64 -16.23 1.29
N ILE A 169 4.61 -15.90 0.45
CA ILE A 169 5.44 -16.89 -0.26
C ILE A 169 6.20 -17.74 0.75
N ASP A 170 6.87 -17.14 1.73
CA ASP A 170 7.60 -17.88 2.78
C ASP A 170 6.68 -18.85 3.55
N ILE A 171 5.43 -18.45 3.83
CA ILE A 171 4.44 -19.32 4.48
C ILE A 171 4.11 -20.51 3.58
N LEU A 172 3.82 -20.27 2.30
CA LEU A 172 3.47 -21.32 1.34
C LEU A 172 4.62 -22.30 1.10
N GLU A 173 5.87 -21.80 1.01
CA GLU A 173 7.07 -22.65 0.89
C GLU A 173 7.20 -23.59 2.10
N ARG A 174 7.04 -23.04 3.30
CA ARG A 174 7.09 -23.84 4.54
C ARG A 174 5.96 -24.88 4.61
N GLU A 175 4.74 -24.54 4.22
CA GLU A 175 3.61 -25.48 4.21
C GLU A 175 3.79 -26.62 3.21
N GLN A 176 4.52 -26.39 2.10
CA GLN A 176 4.82 -27.38 1.06
C GLN A 176 6.14 -28.13 1.30
N GLY A 177 6.89 -27.82 2.37
CA GLY A 177 8.19 -28.41 2.66
C GLY A 177 9.25 -28.08 1.59
N ILE A 178 9.14 -26.92 0.95
CA ILE A 178 10.09 -26.40 -0.03
C ILE A 178 11.06 -25.49 0.74
N GLU A 179 12.19 -26.02 1.19
CA GLU A 179 13.30 -25.26 1.78
C GLU A 179 14.46 -25.09 0.79
#